data_6cb8b54f787e59562d4fba7c646238dc
#
_entry.id   6cb8b54f787e59562d4fba7c646238dc
#
_cell.length_a   1.000
_cell.length_b   1.000
_cell.length_c   1.000
_cell.angle_alpha   90.00
_cell.angle_beta   90.00
_cell.angle_gamma   90.00
#
_symmetry.space_group_name_H-M   'P 1'
#
loop_
_entity.id
_entity.type
_entity.pdbx_description
1 polymer ?
#
loop_
_entity_poly.entity_id
_entity_poly.type
_entity_poly.pdbx_seq_one_letter_code
_entity_poly.pdbx_strand_id
1 'polypeptide(L)'
;TILVPESFMVWANKNFAPEAEAQPSRLIIEVGNPADASIAKYFQQKGYETEDGKLDAGKTTYFLRLIVGIVLGVGLFISVLSFYILMLSIFLLLQKNTTKLENLLLIGYSPARVARPYQTLTLGLNIVVLIVSISLVAWLRHSYTATLSLLFPQLEIGSLWPAITVGILLFVIVSAFNLFTIRKKVYSIWRGHH
;
A
#
# COMPACT_ATOMS: atom_id res chain seq x y z
N THR A 1 -39.91 -6.46 -21.84
CA THR A 1 -39.47 -7.87 -21.70
C THR A 1 -40.70 -8.66 -21.33
N ILE A 2 -41.04 -9.67 -22.14
CA ILE A 2 -42.15 -10.57 -21.85
C ILE A 2 -41.57 -11.83 -21.26
N LEU A 3 -41.96 -12.17 -20.05
CA LEU A 3 -41.56 -13.42 -19.39
C LEU A 3 -42.54 -14.53 -19.79
N VAL A 4 -42.03 -15.60 -20.37
CA VAL A 4 -42.82 -16.77 -20.76
C VAL A 4 -42.22 -18.02 -20.10
N PRO A 5 -43.05 -19.04 -19.78
CA PRO A 5 -42.57 -20.31 -19.27
C PRO A 5 -41.60 -20.99 -20.23
N GLU A 6 -40.61 -21.70 -19.71
CA GLU A 6 -39.61 -22.43 -20.50
C GLU A 6 -40.27 -23.45 -21.45
N SER A 7 -41.32 -24.11 -21.02
CA SER A 7 -42.10 -25.04 -21.82
C SER A 7 -42.72 -24.41 -23.08
N PHE A 8 -43.14 -23.13 -22.96
CA PHE A 8 -43.64 -22.37 -24.11
C PHE A 8 -42.51 -22.04 -25.08
N MET A 9 -41.34 -21.65 -24.58
CA MET A 9 -40.15 -21.37 -25.42
C MET A 9 -39.73 -22.60 -26.21
N VAL A 10 -39.67 -23.76 -25.56
CA VAL A 10 -39.29 -25.02 -26.23
C VAL A 10 -40.30 -25.39 -27.30
N TRP A 11 -41.61 -25.27 -26.98
CA TRP A 11 -42.69 -25.53 -27.94
C TRP A 11 -42.67 -24.56 -29.12
N ALA A 12 -42.49 -23.27 -28.88
CA ALA A 12 -42.42 -22.22 -29.93
C ALA A 12 -41.21 -22.44 -30.85
N ASN A 13 -40.06 -22.71 -30.31
CA ASN A 13 -38.84 -22.97 -31.10
C ASN A 13 -39.02 -24.22 -31.97
N LYS A 14 -39.63 -25.29 -31.45
CA LYS A 14 -39.88 -26.50 -32.20
C LYS A 14 -40.85 -26.32 -33.36
N ASN A 15 -41.85 -25.44 -33.19
CA ASN A 15 -42.90 -25.26 -34.21
C ASN A 15 -42.55 -24.16 -35.21
N PHE A 16 -41.86 -23.12 -34.81
CA PHE A 16 -41.62 -21.94 -35.68
C PHE A 16 -40.15 -21.83 -36.17
N ALA A 17 -39.23 -22.56 -35.58
CA ALA A 17 -37.84 -22.62 -36.04
C ALA A 17 -37.26 -24.04 -35.98
N PRO A 18 -37.85 -25.03 -36.73
CA PRO A 18 -37.46 -26.43 -36.64
C PRO A 18 -36.04 -26.73 -37.13
N GLU A 19 -35.46 -25.88 -37.93
CA GLU A 19 -34.09 -26.07 -38.49
C GLU A 19 -33.02 -25.30 -37.72
N ALA A 20 -33.39 -24.46 -36.76
CA ALA A 20 -32.42 -23.74 -35.93
C ALA A 20 -31.86 -24.73 -34.90
N GLU A 21 -30.56 -25.02 -34.95
CA GLU A 21 -29.85 -25.62 -33.83
C GLU A 21 -30.13 -24.78 -32.58
N ALA A 22 -30.52 -25.43 -31.50
CA ALA A 22 -30.86 -24.77 -30.23
C ALA A 22 -29.61 -24.14 -29.61
N GLN A 23 -29.11 -23.08 -30.22
CA GLN A 23 -28.00 -22.32 -29.68
C GLN A 23 -28.52 -21.38 -28.59
N PRO A 24 -27.91 -21.37 -27.40
CA PRO A 24 -28.29 -20.45 -26.35
C PRO A 24 -28.05 -19.01 -26.82
N SER A 25 -29.11 -18.18 -26.75
CA SER A 25 -29.02 -16.75 -27.10
C SER A 25 -28.17 -15.93 -26.14
N ARG A 26 -27.93 -16.46 -24.94
CA ARG A 26 -27.13 -15.83 -23.89
C ARG A 26 -26.46 -16.88 -23.01
N LEU A 27 -25.16 -16.74 -22.81
CA LEU A 27 -24.34 -17.53 -21.90
C LEU A 27 -23.94 -16.68 -20.70
N ILE A 28 -24.18 -17.15 -19.49
CA ILE A 28 -23.68 -16.54 -18.26
C ILE A 28 -22.49 -17.38 -17.82
N ILE A 29 -21.32 -16.77 -17.83
CA ILE A 29 -20.06 -17.43 -17.45
C ILE A 29 -19.59 -16.79 -16.15
N GLU A 30 -19.41 -17.59 -15.13
CA GLU A 30 -18.78 -17.17 -13.87
C GLU A 30 -17.25 -17.24 -14.03
N VAL A 31 -16.57 -16.12 -13.77
CA VAL A 31 -15.11 -16.01 -13.86
C VAL A 31 -14.56 -15.57 -12.52
N GLY A 32 -13.42 -16.13 -12.11
CA GLY A 32 -12.77 -15.79 -10.84
C GLY A 32 -12.30 -14.35 -10.74
N ASN A 33 -11.96 -13.72 -11.88
CA ASN A 33 -11.58 -12.30 -11.94
C ASN A 33 -12.14 -11.65 -13.21
N PRO A 34 -13.30 -10.98 -13.14
CA PRO A 34 -13.93 -10.34 -14.30
C PRO A 34 -13.12 -9.16 -14.88
N ALA A 35 -12.12 -8.67 -14.15
CA ALA A 35 -11.25 -7.57 -14.57
C ALA A 35 -9.98 -8.04 -15.33
N ASP A 36 -9.84 -9.34 -15.59
CA ASP A 36 -8.68 -9.85 -16.33
C ASP A 36 -8.82 -9.55 -17.82
N ALA A 37 -7.86 -8.78 -18.36
CA ALA A 37 -7.82 -8.40 -19.77
C ALA A 37 -7.68 -9.61 -20.72
N SER A 38 -7.19 -10.74 -20.23
CA SER A 38 -7.05 -11.98 -21.02
C SER A 38 -8.42 -12.56 -21.37
N ILE A 39 -9.41 -12.42 -20.48
CA ILE A 39 -10.78 -12.90 -20.68
C ILE A 39 -11.47 -12.09 -21.77
N ALA A 40 -11.35 -10.76 -21.72
CA ALA A 40 -11.89 -9.88 -22.75
C ALA A 40 -11.31 -10.17 -24.13
N LYS A 41 -9.99 -10.39 -24.19
CA LYS A 41 -9.28 -10.75 -25.44
C LYS A 41 -9.72 -12.11 -25.99
N TYR A 42 -9.94 -13.09 -25.11
CA TYR A 42 -10.42 -14.42 -25.51
C TYR A 42 -11.83 -14.34 -26.13
N PHE A 43 -12.75 -13.59 -25.51
CA PHE A 43 -14.11 -13.45 -26.06
C PHE A 43 -14.12 -12.71 -27.40
N GLN A 44 -13.31 -11.66 -27.54
CA GLN A 44 -13.15 -10.99 -28.84
C GLN A 44 -12.58 -11.92 -29.93
N GLN A 45 -11.58 -12.73 -29.61
CA GLN A 45 -11.00 -13.68 -30.55
C GLN A 45 -11.99 -14.78 -30.99
N LYS A 46 -12.93 -15.15 -30.12
CA LYS A 46 -13.99 -16.14 -30.41
C LYS A 46 -15.24 -15.54 -31.05
N GLY A 47 -15.30 -14.22 -31.23
CA GLY A 47 -16.44 -13.54 -31.86
C GLY A 47 -17.69 -13.45 -30.96
N TYR A 48 -17.52 -13.62 -29.63
CA TYR A 48 -18.63 -13.46 -28.71
C TYR A 48 -18.88 -11.96 -28.44
N GLU A 49 -20.13 -11.53 -28.59
CA GLU A 49 -20.55 -10.21 -28.16
C GLU A 49 -20.68 -10.19 -26.63
N THR A 50 -19.93 -9.31 -26.00
CA THR A 50 -20.02 -9.08 -24.56
C THR A 50 -20.77 -7.77 -24.30
N GLU A 51 -21.62 -7.78 -23.27
CA GLU A 51 -22.37 -6.58 -22.89
C GLU A 51 -21.40 -5.43 -22.51
N ASP A 52 -21.47 -4.30 -23.21
CA ASP A 52 -20.48 -3.20 -23.14
C ASP A 52 -20.16 -2.71 -21.72
N GLY A 53 -21.12 -2.80 -20.78
CA GLY A 53 -20.90 -2.42 -19.37
C GLY A 53 -19.98 -3.34 -18.56
N LYS A 54 -19.71 -4.58 -19.02
CA LYS A 54 -18.88 -5.53 -18.29
C LYS A 54 -17.41 -5.54 -18.74
N LEU A 55 -17.13 -5.08 -19.96
CA LEU A 55 -15.76 -4.81 -20.42
C LEU A 55 -15.17 -3.56 -19.76
N ASP A 56 -15.99 -2.63 -19.27
CA ASP A 56 -15.52 -1.45 -18.54
C ASP A 56 -14.92 -1.78 -17.16
N ALA A 57 -15.19 -2.98 -16.60
CA ALA A 57 -14.54 -3.43 -15.37
C ALA A 57 -12.99 -3.49 -15.52
N GLY A 58 -12.49 -3.86 -16.70
CA GLY A 58 -11.04 -3.85 -16.99
C GLY A 58 -10.47 -2.44 -17.01
N LYS A 59 -11.16 -1.49 -17.63
CA LYS A 59 -10.76 -0.07 -17.64
C LYS A 59 -10.81 0.52 -16.24
N THR A 60 -11.86 0.24 -15.48
CA THR A 60 -12.01 0.69 -14.09
C THR A 60 -10.89 0.16 -13.20
N THR A 61 -10.53 -1.12 -13.34
CA THR A 61 -9.41 -1.73 -12.62
C THR A 61 -8.07 -1.10 -13.00
N TYR A 62 -7.85 -0.81 -14.28
CA TYR A 62 -6.66 -0.10 -14.73
C TYR A 62 -6.58 1.30 -14.11
N PHE A 63 -7.68 2.06 -14.12
CA PHE A 63 -7.76 3.38 -13.48
C PHE A 63 -7.47 3.31 -11.98
N LEU A 64 -8.06 2.35 -11.28
CA LEU A 64 -7.79 2.15 -9.85
C LEU A 64 -6.33 1.84 -9.57
N ARG A 65 -5.69 0.96 -10.36
CA ARG A 65 -4.25 0.66 -10.25
C ARG A 65 -3.40 1.89 -10.50
N LEU A 66 -3.76 2.70 -11.48
CA LEU A 66 -3.06 3.94 -11.78
C LEU A 66 -3.15 4.94 -10.63
N ILE A 67 -4.34 5.14 -10.05
CA ILE A 67 -4.55 5.99 -8.87
C ILE A 67 -3.72 5.48 -7.68
N VAL A 68 -3.78 4.18 -7.39
CA VAL A 68 -2.98 3.56 -6.32
C VAL A 68 -1.48 3.76 -6.58
N GLY A 69 -1.04 3.61 -7.83
CA GLY A 69 0.36 3.85 -8.23
C GLY A 69 0.80 5.29 -8.00
N ILE A 70 -0.04 6.27 -8.33
CA ILE A 70 0.23 7.69 -8.09
C ILE A 70 0.33 7.96 -6.58
N VAL A 71 -0.64 7.49 -5.79
CA VAL A 71 -0.66 7.67 -4.33
C VAL A 71 0.58 7.04 -3.69
N LEU A 72 0.97 5.84 -4.13
CA LEU A 72 2.21 5.18 -3.69
C LEU A 72 3.45 6.01 -4.06
N GLY A 73 3.53 6.53 -5.27
CA GLY A 73 4.63 7.38 -5.72
C GLY A 73 4.77 8.66 -4.89
N VAL A 74 3.66 9.36 -4.66
CA VAL A 74 3.62 10.56 -3.80
C VAL A 74 4.01 10.20 -2.35
N GLY A 75 3.48 9.11 -1.81
CA GLY A 75 3.82 8.64 -0.46
C GLY A 75 5.31 8.32 -0.31
N LEU A 76 5.90 7.65 -1.30
CA LEU A 76 7.33 7.36 -1.32
C LEU A 76 8.17 8.65 -1.40
N PHE A 77 7.78 9.60 -2.24
CA PHE A 77 8.46 10.89 -2.33
C PHE A 77 8.43 11.66 -1.00
N ILE A 78 7.27 11.75 -0.36
CA ILE A 78 7.12 12.36 0.97
C ILE A 78 7.98 11.64 2.02
N SER A 79 8.04 10.30 1.97
CA SER A 79 8.87 9.51 2.89
C SER A 79 10.36 9.84 2.73
N VAL A 80 10.86 9.95 1.49
CA VAL A 80 12.26 10.33 1.22
C VAL A 80 12.56 11.73 1.73
N LEU A 81 11.68 12.71 1.48
CA LEU A 81 11.84 14.07 1.98
C LEU A 81 11.83 14.11 3.51
N SER A 82 10.90 13.42 4.15
CA SER A 82 10.80 13.33 5.61
C SER A 82 12.06 12.73 6.22
N PHE A 83 12.59 11.68 5.60
CA PHE A 83 13.86 11.08 6.01
C PHE A 83 15.03 12.06 5.92
N TYR A 84 15.12 12.83 4.83
CA TYR A 84 16.15 13.86 4.65
C TYR A 84 16.05 14.95 5.71
N ILE A 85 14.85 15.46 5.99
CA ILE A 85 14.59 16.47 7.03
C ILE A 85 14.98 15.96 8.42
N LEU A 86 14.64 14.71 8.73
CA LEU A 86 14.98 14.09 10.01
C LEU A 86 16.50 13.95 10.16
N MET A 87 17.21 13.52 9.12
CA MET A 87 18.67 13.45 9.10
C MET A 87 19.32 14.82 9.31
N LEU A 88 18.81 15.85 8.62
CA LEU A 88 19.29 17.22 8.76
C LEU A 88 19.06 17.76 10.18
N SER A 89 17.90 17.49 10.76
CA SER A 89 17.57 17.89 12.13
C SER A 89 18.51 17.28 13.17
N ILE A 90 18.84 15.99 13.03
CA ILE A 90 19.83 15.32 13.88
C ILE A 90 21.21 15.94 13.70
N PHE A 91 21.60 16.20 12.46
CA PHE A 91 22.89 16.84 12.16
C PHE A 91 23.00 18.20 12.84
N LEU A 92 22.00 19.06 12.69
CA LEU A 92 21.96 20.41 13.31
C LEU A 92 21.94 20.32 14.84
N LEU A 93 21.21 19.38 15.41
CA LEU A 93 21.17 19.16 16.86
C LEU A 93 22.57 18.82 17.40
N LEU A 94 23.28 17.90 16.76
CA LEU A 94 24.63 17.51 17.14
C LEU A 94 25.62 18.67 16.93
N GLN A 95 25.51 19.41 15.82
CA GLN A 95 26.35 20.55 15.53
C GLN A 95 26.17 21.67 16.59
N LYS A 96 24.93 21.98 16.98
CA LYS A 96 24.65 22.96 18.03
C LYS A 96 25.21 22.56 19.40
N ASN A 97 25.38 21.27 19.66
CA ASN A 97 25.91 20.74 20.91
C ASN A 97 27.37 20.27 20.81
N THR A 98 28.09 20.59 19.70
CA THR A 98 29.45 20.11 19.45
C THR A 98 30.38 20.43 20.62
N THR A 99 30.42 21.66 21.10
CA THR A 99 31.27 22.06 22.23
C THR A 99 31.00 21.25 23.52
N LYS A 100 29.72 20.95 23.82
CA LYS A 100 29.39 20.09 24.97
C LYS A 100 29.85 18.67 24.77
N LEU A 101 29.71 18.13 23.54
CA LEU A 101 30.18 16.80 23.19
C LEU A 101 31.71 16.69 23.28
N GLU A 102 32.42 17.70 22.77
CA GLU A 102 33.88 17.82 22.85
C GLU A 102 34.36 17.86 24.31
N ASN A 103 33.77 18.69 25.15
CA ASN A 103 34.10 18.75 26.58
C ASN A 103 33.92 17.39 27.28
N LEU A 104 32.83 16.66 26.97
CA LEU A 104 32.63 15.31 27.52
C LEU A 104 33.68 14.30 27.04
N LEU A 105 34.07 14.40 25.76
CA LEU A 105 35.11 13.54 25.20
C LEU A 105 36.51 13.84 25.78
N LEU A 106 36.81 15.14 26.02
CA LEU A 106 38.08 15.58 26.65
C LEU A 106 38.19 15.12 28.13
N ILE A 107 37.07 15.06 28.85
CA ILE A 107 37.01 14.52 30.24
C ILE A 107 37.19 12.99 30.26
N GLY A 108 37.22 12.31 29.08
CA GLY A 108 37.48 10.88 28.97
C GLY A 108 36.24 9.99 28.79
N TYR A 109 35.07 10.60 28.48
CA TYR A 109 33.90 9.80 28.11
C TYR A 109 34.09 9.12 26.76
N SER A 110 33.75 7.83 26.66
CA SER A 110 33.80 7.12 25.37
C SER A 110 32.77 7.68 24.38
N PRO A 111 33.11 7.76 23.07
CA PRO A 111 32.19 8.26 22.04
C PRO A 111 30.83 7.54 22.01
N ALA A 112 30.84 6.25 22.28
CA ALA A 112 29.62 5.44 22.36
C ALA A 112 28.70 5.87 23.52
N ARG A 113 29.26 6.25 24.66
CA ARG A 113 28.50 6.72 25.84
C ARG A 113 27.91 8.09 25.59
N VAL A 114 28.64 8.96 24.92
CA VAL A 114 28.19 10.31 24.53
C VAL A 114 27.07 10.25 23.47
N ALA A 115 27.12 9.28 22.55
CA ALA A 115 26.11 9.09 21.52
C ALA A 115 24.77 8.52 22.06
N ARG A 116 24.81 7.73 23.15
CA ARG A 116 23.63 7.01 23.68
C ARG A 116 22.39 7.88 23.90
N PRO A 117 22.43 9.02 24.58
CA PRO A 117 21.22 9.80 24.85
C PRO A 117 20.55 10.29 23.56
N TYR A 118 21.32 10.66 22.55
CA TYR A 118 20.80 11.05 21.23
C TYR A 118 20.16 9.89 20.50
N GLN A 119 20.78 8.70 20.57
CA GLN A 119 20.26 7.46 19.98
C GLN A 119 18.95 7.04 20.65
N THR A 120 18.90 7.08 21.99
CA THR A 120 17.70 6.71 22.75
C THR A 120 16.54 7.66 22.45
N LEU A 121 16.79 8.96 22.38
CA LEU A 121 15.79 9.97 22.05
C LEU A 121 15.24 9.76 20.62
N THR A 122 16.12 9.56 19.65
CA THR A 122 15.73 9.34 18.25
C THR A 122 14.94 8.04 18.11
N LEU A 123 15.39 6.96 18.76
CA LEU A 123 14.70 5.68 18.72
C LEU A 123 13.31 5.78 19.39
N GLY A 124 13.23 6.44 20.53
CA GLY A 124 11.96 6.67 21.22
C GLY A 124 10.97 7.44 20.36
N LEU A 125 11.42 8.50 19.69
CA LEU A 125 10.59 9.27 18.76
C LEU A 125 10.11 8.42 17.59
N ASN A 126 10.99 7.62 16.98
CA ASN A 126 10.62 6.71 15.90
C ASN A 126 9.57 5.66 16.34
N ILE A 127 9.68 5.14 17.58
CA ILE A 127 8.69 4.20 18.14
C ILE A 127 7.33 4.89 18.27
N VAL A 128 7.29 6.11 18.81
CA VAL A 128 6.04 6.87 18.94
C VAL A 128 5.39 7.09 17.58
N VAL A 129 6.18 7.50 16.56
CA VAL A 129 5.69 7.68 15.19
C VAL A 129 5.14 6.38 14.62
N LEU A 130 5.82 5.24 14.83
CA LEU A 130 5.35 3.93 14.38
C LEU A 130 3.99 3.56 15.01
N ILE A 131 3.86 3.74 16.33
CA ILE A 131 2.61 3.45 17.05
C ILE A 131 1.47 4.32 16.53
N VAL A 132 1.71 5.63 16.39
CA VAL A 132 0.70 6.57 15.86
C VAL A 132 0.30 6.19 14.44
N SER A 133 1.27 5.88 13.59
CA SER A 133 1.01 5.48 12.19
C SER A 133 0.17 4.21 12.09
N ILE A 134 0.53 3.17 12.85
CA ILE A 134 -0.24 1.90 12.86
C ILE A 134 -1.65 2.13 13.41
N SER A 135 -1.79 2.92 14.49
CA SER A 135 -3.08 3.24 15.08
C SER A 135 -3.98 4.01 14.10
N LEU A 136 -3.41 4.96 13.36
CA LEU A 136 -4.12 5.74 12.35
C LEU A 136 -4.61 4.84 11.20
N VAL A 137 -3.75 3.96 10.68
CA VAL A 137 -4.11 3.01 9.62
C VAL A 137 -5.20 2.05 10.08
N ALA A 138 -5.11 1.53 11.31
CA ALA A 138 -6.11 0.65 11.88
C ALA A 138 -7.46 1.37 12.08
N TRP A 139 -7.44 2.62 12.55
CA TRP A 139 -8.64 3.44 12.72
C TRP A 139 -9.31 3.77 11.39
N LEU A 140 -8.54 4.22 10.40
CA LEU A 140 -9.04 4.49 9.05
C LEU A 140 -9.68 3.23 8.45
N ARG A 141 -8.97 2.09 8.53
CA ARG A 141 -9.51 0.83 8.04
C ARG A 141 -10.84 0.49 8.71
N HIS A 142 -10.93 0.58 10.04
CA HIS A 142 -12.17 0.29 10.75
C HIS A 142 -13.33 1.15 10.24
N SER A 143 -13.10 2.44 10.05
CA SER A 143 -14.10 3.38 9.54
C SER A 143 -14.54 3.05 8.11
N TYR A 144 -13.58 2.75 7.21
CA TYR A 144 -13.89 2.37 5.83
C TYR A 144 -14.58 1.01 5.73
N THR A 145 -14.17 0.04 6.55
CA THR A 145 -14.76 -1.30 6.55
C THR A 145 -16.22 -1.26 6.95
N ALA A 146 -16.58 -0.47 7.96
CA ALA A 146 -17.97 -0.30 8.38
C ALA A 146 -18.86 0.24 7.25
N THR A 147 -18.35 1.18 6.44
CA THR A 147 -19.10 1.75 5.31
C THR A 147 -19.17 0.79 4.12
N LEU A 148 -18.07 0.13 3.80
CA LEU A 148 -17.99 -0.79 2.66
C LEU A 148 -18.83 -2.06 2.86
N SER A 149 -18.87 -2.59 4.07
CA SER A 149 -19.70 -3.78 4.39
C SER A 149 -21.21 -3.52 4.24
N LEU A 150 -21.65 -2.27 4.39
CA LEU A 150 -23.03 -1.87 4.14
C LEU A 150 -23.37 -1.81 2.64
N LEU A 151 -22.40 -1.42 1.81
CA LEU A 151 -22.59 -1.26 0.37
C LEU A 151 -22.32 -2.55 -0.41
N PHE A 152 -21.38 -3.35 0.06
CA PHE A 152 -20.90 -4.56 -0.62
C PHE A 152 -20.67 -5.71 0.39
N PRO A 153 -21.73 -6.47 0.77
CA PRO A 153 -21.64 -7.54 1.77
C PRO A 153 -20.69 -8.69 1.41
N GLN A 154 -20.34 -8.85 0.14
CA GLN A 154 -19.50 -9.95 -0.38
C GLN A 154 -18.02 -9.58 -0.57
N LEU A 155 -17.60 -8.35 -0.21
CA LEU A 155 -16.21 -7.95 -0.34
C LEU A 155 -15.35 -8.55 0.78
N GLU A 156 -14.39 -9.38 0.40
CA GLU A 156 -13.35 -9.83 1.32
C GLU A 156 -12.48 -8.65 1.76
N ILE A 157 -12.50 -8.38 3.05
CA ILE A 157 -11.72 -7.28 3.63
C ILE A 157 -10.26 -7.71 3.69
N GLY A 158 -9.42 -7.07 2.89
CA GLY A 158 -7.98 -7.33 2.84
C GLY A 158 -7.32 -7.28 4.22
N SER A 159 -6.25 -8.04 4.42
CA SER A 159 -5.52 -8.12 5.70
C SER A 159 -4.77 -6.83 6.05
N LEU A 160 -4.58 -6.53 7.35
CA LEU A 160 -3.70 -5.45 7.84
C LEU A 160 -2.21 -5.83 7.82
N TRP A 161 -1.89 -7.12 7.70
CA TRP A 161 -0.52 -7.61 7.76
C TRP A 161 0.45 -6.93 6.79
N PRO A 162 0.11 -6.69 5.52
CA PRO A 162 1.01 -5.98 4.60
C PRO A 162 1.38 -4.58 5.08
N ALA A 163 0.43 -3.83 5.62
CA ALA A 163 0.69 -2.49 6.12
C ALA A 163 1.60 -2.50 7.37
N ILE A 164 1.39 -3.44 8.28
CA ILE A 164 2.21 -3.62 9.48
C ILE A 164 3.63 -4.04 9.10
N THR A 165 3.80 -4.99 8.18
CA THR A 165 5.12 -5.45 7.73
C THR A 165 5.92 -4.34 7.06
N VAL A 166 5.30 -3.55 6.19
CA VAL A 166 5.93 -2.38 5.56
C VAL A 166 6.30 -1.33 6.61
N GLY A 167 5.42 -1.04 7.57
CA GLY A 167 5.69 -0.10 8.66
C GLY A 167 6.89 -0.51 9.53
N ILE A 168 6.96 -1.79 9.92
CA ILE A 168 8.08 -2.33 10.69
C ILE A 168 9.39 -2.30 9.87
N LEU A 169 9.33 -2.66 8.59
CA LEU A 169 10.51 -2.65 7.71
C LEU A 169 11.06 -1.22 7.56
N LEU A 170 10.21 -0.24 7.32
CA LEU A 170 10.60 1.17 7.26
C LEU A 170 11.18 1.65 8.59
N PHE A 171 10.55 1.29 9.72
CA PHE A 171 11.06 1.62 11.04
C PHE A 171 12.47 1.08 11.27
N VAL A 172 12.74 -0.17 10.91
CA VAL A 172 14.06 -0.78 11.06
C VAL A 172 15.10 -0.06 10.19
N ILE A 173 14.78 0.21 8.93
CA ILE A 173 15.69 0.90 7.99
C ILE A 173 16.01 2.32 8.52
N VAL A 174 15.00 3.11 8.85
CA VAL A 174 15.16 4.49 9.33
C VAL A 174 15.94 4.52 10.65
N SER A 175 15.60 3.65 11.59
CA SER A 175 16.28 3.58 12.90
C SER A 175 17.73 3.16 12.76
N ALA A 176 18.03 2.15 11.94
CA ALA A 176 19.41 1.69 11.71
C ALA A 176 20.26 2.82 11.09
N PHE A 177 19.71 3.51 10.10
CA PHE A 177 20.40 4.61 9.44
C PHE A 177 20.65 5.79 10.39
N ASN A 178 19.66 6.17 11.21
CA ASN A 178 19.80 7.22 12.21
C ASN A 178 20.86 6.89 13.25
N LEU A 179 20.86 5.65 13.77
CA LEU A 179 21.86 5.18 14.73
C LEU A 179 23.27 5.22 14.12
N PHE A 180 23.40 4.81 12.85
CA PHE A 180 24.68 4.86 12.13
C PHE A 180 25.17 6.32 11.94
N THR A 181 24.29 7.22 11.55
CA THR A 181 24.60 8.64 11.32
C THR A 181 25.05 9.32 12.62
N ILE A 182 24.34 9.09 13.73
CA ILE A 182 24.69 9.64 15.04
C ILE A 182 26.08 9.14 15.47
N ARG A 183 26.32 7.82 15.37
CA ARG A 183 27.62 7.23 15.70
C ARG A 183 28.73 7.84 14.84
N LYS A 184 28.56 7.85 13.52
CA LYS A 184 29.56 8.39 12.59
C LYS A 184 29.91 9.84 12.91
N LYS A 185 28.93 10.67 13.23
CA LYS A 185 29.14 12.09 13.55
C LYS A 185 29.89 12.26 14.88
N VAL A 186 29.51 11.56 15.94
CA VAL A 186 30.20 11.61 17.25
C VAL A 186 31.65 11.09 17.13
N TYR A 187 31.87 10.02 16.38
CA TYR A 187 33.24 9.53 16.12
C TYR A 187 34.05 10.50 15.26
N SER A 188 33.45 11.24 14.34
CA SER A 188 34.11 12.28 13.55
C SER A 188 34.59 13.43 14.43
N ILE A 189 33.80 13.86 15.41
CA ILE A 189 34.16 14.88 16.38
C ILE A 189 35.35 14.39 17.23
N TRP A 190 35.31 13.15 17.69
CA TRP A 190 36.39 12.55 18.48
C TRP A 190 37.72 12.46 17.71
N ARG A 191 37.70 12.08 16.41
CA ARG A 191 38.91 11.98 15.57
C ARG A 191 39.49 13.34 15.18
N GLY A 192 38.68 14.40 15.15
CA GLY A 192 39.15 15.74 14.78
C GLY A 192 40.02 16.39 15.88
N HIS A 193 40.13 15.77 17.06
CA HIS A 193 40.92 16.24 18.19
C HIS A 193 42.16 15.36 18.49
N HIS A 194 42.38 14.33 17.68
CA HIS A 194 43.60 13.51 17.64
C HIS A 194 44.28 13.62 16.28
#